data_d5ae116730d5bea1a41e0d5b418c621f
#
_entry.id   d5ae116730d5bea1a41e0d5b418c621f
#
_cell.length_a   1.000
_cell.length_b   1.000
_cell.length_c   1.000
_cell.angle_alpha   90.00
_cell.angle_beta   90.00
_cell.angle_gamma   90.00
#
_symmetry.space_group_name_H-M   'P 1'
#
loop_
_entity.id
_entity.type
_entity.pdbx_description
1 polymer ?
#
loop_
_entity_poly.entity_id
_entity_poly.type
_entity_poly.pdbx_seq_one_letter_code
_entity_poly.pdbx_strand_id
1 'polypeptide(L)'
;IYDIQCLKRRPGGVMDELLLTTDRGIYKIISEYNIRYILNQGGEATGWEGDSYACTMLLPSAYFAIDVVKSGENVIGYTLIGGGYGHGVGMSQNGAKAMGEDGMSFEEILSFYFRDCQLDKIY
;
A
#
# COMPACT_ATOMS: atom_id res chain seq x y z
N ILE A 1 18.85 -10.94 -4.33
CA ILE A 1 17.44 -11.35 -4.30
C ILE A 1 17.18 -12.20 -5.53
N TYR A 2 16.60 -13.38 -5.36
CA TYR A 2 16.27 -14.29 -6.46
C TYR A 2 14.80 -14.18 -6.87
N ASP A 3 13.91 -13.84 -5.92
CA ASP A 3 12.49 -13.74 -6.19
C ASP A 3 11.76 -12.89 -5.14
N ILE A 4 10.66 -12.26 -5.57
CA ILE A 4 9.75 -11.47 -4.74
C ILE A 4 8.33 -11.85 -5.13
N GLN A 5 7.53 -12.36 -4.18
CA GLN A 5 6.16 -12.80 -4.43
C GLN A 5 5.18 -12.20 -3.42
N CYS A 6 4.05 -11.69 -3.92
CA CYS A 6 2.92 -11.38 -3.07
C CYS A 6 2.21 -12.67 -2.66
N LEU A 7 2.20 -12.98 -1.35
CA LEU A 7 1.50 -14.16 -0.82
C LEU A 7 0.05 -13.88 -0.50
N LYS A 8 -0.24 -12.68 0.03
CA LYS A 8 -1.57 -12.35 0.51
C LYS A 8 -1.87 -10.87 0.35
N ARG A 9 -3.12 -10.58 -0.03
CA ARG A 9 -3.71 -9.24 -0.03
C ARG A 9 -4.92 -9.20 0.89
N ARG A 10 -5.17 -8.05 1.48
CA ARG A 10 -6.43 -7.75 2.19
C ARG A 10 -7.57 -7.55 1.18
N PRO A 11 -8.84 -7.59 1.62
CA PRO A 11 -9.99 -7.40 0.71
C PRO A 11 -9.91 -6.13 -0.14
N GLY A 12 -9.30 -5.04 0.35
CA GLY A 12 -9.06 -3.81 -0.39
C GLY A 12 -7.87 -3.85 -1.36
N GLY A 13 -7.23 -5.01 -1.56
CA GLY A 13 -6.13 -5.19 -2.50
C GLY A 13 -4.73 -4.82 -1.97
N VAL A 14 -4.65 -4.22 -0.78
CA VAL A 14 -3.38 -3.89 -0.12
C VAL A 14 -2.63 -5.17 0.24
N MET A 15 -1.34 -5.22 -0.08
CA MET A 15 -0.49 -6.37 0.23
C MET A 15 -0.27 -6.50 1.72
N ASP A 16 -0.46 -7.70 2.26
CA ASP A 16 -0.38 -8.04 3.68
C ASP A 16 0.76 -9.00 3.99
N GLU A 17 1.10 -9.88 3.04
CA GLU A 17 2.21 -10.81 3.16
C GLU A 17 3.02 -10.86 1.86
N LEU A 18 4.34 -10.77 2.00
CA LEU A 18 5.32 -10.83 0.93
C LEU A 18 6.33 -11.94 1.22
N LEU A 19 6.71 -12.69 0.21
CA LEU A 19 7.81 -13.65 0.26
C LEU A 19 9.02 -13.07 -0.46
N LEU A 20 10.16 -13.12 0.19
CA LEU A 20 11.44 -12.69 -0.36
C LEU A 20 12.40 -13.87 -0.36
N THR A 21 12.87 -14.29 -1.53
CA THR A 21 13.87 -15.34 -1.68
C THR A 21 15.24 -14.71 -1.95
N THR A 22 16.22 -15.06 -1.13
CA THR A 22 17.58 -14.52 -1.22
C THR A 22 18.62 -15.64 -1.15
N ASP A 23 19.88 -15.29 -1.36
CA ASP A 23 21.05 -16.15 -1.13
C ASP A 23 21.20 -16.59 0.33
N ARG A 24 20.60 -15.87 1.27
CA ARG A 24 20.66 -16.14 2.71
C ARG A 24 19.44 -16.86 3.26
N GLY A 25 18.42 -17.12 2.43
CA GLY A 25 17.21 -17.81 2.83
C GLY A 25 15.93 -17.20 2.29
N ILE A 26 14.82 -17.74 2.75
CA ILE A 26 13.47 -17.31 2.39
C ILE A 26 12.87 -16.58 3.59
N TYR A 27 12.39 -15.38 3.35
CA TYR A 27 11.84 -14.50 4.38
C TYR A 27 10.39 -14.16 4.06
N LYS A 28 9.51 -14.36 5.03
CA LYS A 28 8.13 -13.89 4.97
C LYS A 28 8.02 -12.56 5.70
N ILE A 29 7.66 -11.52 4.96
CA ILE A 29 7.42 -10.19 5.49
C ILE A 29 5.91 -10.03 5.71
N ILE A 30 5.53 -9.68 6.94
CA ILE A 30 4.14 -9.54 7.36
C ILE A 30 3.86 -8.07 7.66
N SER A 31 2.68 -7.61 7.33
CA SER A 31 2.10 -6.28 7.39
C SER A 31 2.52 -5.35 6.26
N GLU A 32 1.56 -4.52 5.86
CA GLU A 32 1.76 -3.49 4.82
C GLU A 32 2.89 -2.52 5.17
N TYR A 33 3.03 -2.16 6.45
CA TYR A 33 4.06 -1.26 6.92
C TYR A 33 5.47 -1.81 6.65
N ASN A 34 5.71 -3.06 7.05
CA ASN A 34 7.02 -3.70 6.86
C ASN A 34 7.33 -3.92 5.37
N ILE A 35 6.32 -4.24 4.56
CA ILE A 35 6.46 -4.38 3.10
C ILE A 35 6.88 -3.04 2.48
N ARG A 36 6.20 -1.96 2.83
CA ARG A 36 6.53 -0.60 2.36
C ARG A 36 7.93 -0.17 2.79
N TYR A 37 8.32 -0.52 4.01
CA TYR A 37 9.63 -0.19 4.55
C TYR A 37 10.76 -0.95 3.85
N ILE A 38 10.63 -2.28 3.71
CA ILE A 38 11.68 -3.13 3.12
C ILE A 38 11.85 -2.85 1.62
N LEU A 39 10.77 -2.63 0.89
CA LEU A 39 10.83 -2.35 -0.55
C LEU A 39 11.17 -0.90 -0.87
N ASN A 40 11.17 -0.01 0.12
CA ASN A 40 11.65 1.36 -0.05
C ASN A 40 13.19 1.39 -0.02
N GLN A 41 13.81 1.45 -1.16
CA GLN A 41 15.27 1.56 -1.31
C GLN A 41 15.74 3.01 -1.46
N GLY A 42 14.97 3.99 -0.96
CA GLY A 42 15.24 5.42 -1.14
C GLY A 42 14.98 5.89 -2.57
N GLY A 43 14.06 5.22 -3.26
CA GLY A 43 13.68 5.53 -4.63
C GLY A 43 12.73 6.71 -4.76
N GLU A 44 12.43 7.03 -5.99
CA GLU A 44 11.39 7.99 -6.36
C GLU A 44 10.15 7.25 -6.85
N ALA A 45 9.00 7.79 -6.52
CA ALA A 45 7.73 7.39 -7.11
C ALA A 45 7.33 8.42 -8.16
N THR A 46 6.92 7.95 -9.33
CA THR A 46 6.39 8.80 -10.39
C THR A 46 4.89 8.73 -10.37
N GLY A 47 4.24 9.88 -10.22
CA GLY A 47 2.80 10.03 -10.28
C GLY A 47 2.24 9.84 -11.70
N TRP A 48 0.93 9.80 -11.80
CA TRP A 48 0.22 9.59 -13.07
C TRP A 48 0.46 10.73 -14.07
N GLU A 49 0.64 11.96 -13.58
CA GLU A 49 0.91 13.15 -14.40
C GLU A 49 2.41 13.34 -14.71
N GLY A 50 3.24 12.39 -14.28
CA GLY A 50 4.69 12.44 -14.51
C GLY A 50 5.48 13.22 -13.46
N ASP A 51 4.81 13.72 -12.43
CA ASP A 51 5.44 14.31 -11.25
C ASP A 51 6.21 13.24 -10.47
N SER A 52 7.35 13.62 -9.92
CA SER A 52 8.21 12.71 -9.14
C SER A 52 8.34 13.20 -7.71
N TYR A 53 8.28 12.27 -6.76
CA TYR A 53 8.47 12.55 -5.36
C TYR A 53 9.31 11.48 -4.66
N ALA A 54 10.15 11.92 -3.74
CA ALA A 54 11.05 11.04 -3.01
C ALA A 54 10.29 10.20 -1.97
N CYS A 55 10.51 8.90 -1.98
CA CYS A 55 10.05 7.98 -0.95
C CYS A 55 11.07 7.94 0.19
N THR A 56 10.96 8.84 1.17
CA THR A 56 12.00 9.03 2.19
C THR A 56 12.08 7.90 3.21
N MET A 57 10.96 7.40 3.71
CA MET A 57 10.92 6.34 4.73
C MET A 57 10.15 5.10 4.30
N LEU A 58 9.03 5.31 3.64
CA LEU A 58 8.10 4.25 3.21
C LEU A 58 7.65 4.50 1.79
N LEU A 59 7.32 3.42 1.06
CA LEU A 59 6.54 3.55 -0.17
C LEU A 59 5.18 4.20 0.15
N PRO A 60 4.55 4.90 -0.80
CA PRO A 60 3.28 5.58 -0.59
C PRO A 60 2.17 4.66 -0.05
N SER A 61 2.10 3.43 -0.55
CA SER A 61 1.16 2.40 -0.11
C SER A 61 1.75 1.01 -0.32
N ALA A 62 1.04 -0.04 0.12
CA ALA A 62 1.29 -1.42 -0.27
C ALA A 62 0.27 -1.93 -1.31
N TYR A 63 -0.39 -1.02 -2.02
CA TYR A 63 -1.32 -1.33 -3.11
C TYR A 63 -0.59 -1.23 -4.45
N PHE A 64 0.19 -2.25 -4.79
CA PHE A 64 0.96 -2.30 -6.03
C PHE A 64 1.11 -3.74 -6.55
N ALA A 65 1.38 -3.86 -7.84
CA ALA A 65 1.94 -5.05 -8.47
C ALA A 65 3.46 -4.96 -8.49
N ILE A 66 4.12 -6.10 -8.49
CA ILE A 66 5.58 -6.20 -8.61
C ILE A 66 5.90 -6.82 -9.96
N ASP A 67 6.68 -6.10 -10.74
CA ASP A 67 7.24 -6.61 -12.00
C ASP A 67 8.75 -6.82 -11.79
N VAL A 68 9.19 -8.06 -11.89
CA VAL A 68 10.56 -8.45 -11.59
C VAL A 68 11.41 -8.38 -12.86
N VAL A 69 12.41 -7.52 -12.86
CA VAL A 69 13.33 -7.37 -13.99
C VAL A 69 14.47 -8.36 -13.86
N LYS A 70 14.62 -9.25 -14.86
CA LYS A 70 15.64 -10.29 -14.88
C LYS A 70 16.64 -10.10 -16.02
N SER A 71 17.89 -10.52 -15.77
CA SER A 71 18.93 -10.71 -16.80
C SER A 71 19.39 -12.17 -16.73
N GLY A 72 18.96 -12.99 -17.69
CA GLY A 72 19.05 -14.44 -17.58
C GLY A 72 18.22 -14.97 -16.39
N GLU A 73 18.84 -15.73 -15.51
CA GLU A 73 18.20 -16.23 -14.27
C GLU A 73 18.32 -15.26 -13.08
N ASN A 74 19.09 -14.20 -13.22
CA ASN A 74 19.34 -13.26 -12.14
C ASN A 74 18.31 -12.12 -12.12
N VAL A 75 17.73 -11.85 -10.96
CA VAL A 75 16.96 -10.62 -10.71
C VAL A 75 17.93 -9.46 -10.59
N ILE A 76 17.77 -8.46 -11.46
CA ILE A 76 18.57 -7.23 -11.50
C ILE A 76 17.82 -6.01 -10.97
N GLY A 77 16.52 -6.13 -10.78
CA GLY A 77 15.68 -5.07 -10.23
C GLY A 77 14.21 -5.47 -10.17
N TYR A 78 13.39 -4.54 -9.74
CA TYR A 78 11.94 -4.67 -9.78
C TYR A 78 11.29 -3.31 -9.99
N THR A 79 10.15 -3.32 -10.66
CA THR A 79 9.29 -2.15 -10.83
C THR A 79 8.03 -2.36 -10.02
N LEU A 80 7.63 -1.35 -9.27
CA LEU A 80 6.38 -1.35 -8.51
C LEU A 80 5.38 -0.46 -9.23
N ILE A 81 4.22 -1.01 -9.58
CA ILE A 81 3.15 -0.29 -10.27
C ILE A 81 1.92 -0.35 -9.39
N GLY A 82 1.45 0.79 -8.92
CA GLY A 82 0.36 0.82 -7.95
C GLY A 82 -0.23 2.19 -7.73
N GLY A 83 -0.92 2.34 -6.63
CA GLY A 83 -1.58 3.60 -6.28
C GLY A 83 -1.91 3.70 -4.80
N GLY A 84 -2.59 4.79 -4.46
CA GLY A 84 -3.00 5.09 -3.10
C GLY A 84 -1.89 5.67 -2.22
N TYR A 85 -2.30 6.23 -1.09
CA TYR A 85 -1.43 6.81 -0.10
C TYR A 85 -1.91 6.43 1.31
N GLY A 86 -1.07 5.71 2.06
CA GLY A 86 -1.36 5.25 3.41
C GLY A 86 -1.50 3.72 3.54
N HIS A 87 -2.04 3.30 4.67
CA HIS A 87 -2.09 1.88 5.08
C HIS A 87 -3.23 1.05 4.45
N GLY A 88 -4.27 1.71 3.92
CA GLY A 88 -5.41 1.01 3.27
C GLY A 88 -6.24 0.13 4.21
N VAL A 89 -6.31 0.45 5.51
CA VAL A 89 -6.97 -0.40 6.52
C VAL A 89 -8.34 0.14 6.92
N GLY A 90 -8.62 1.41 6.68
CA GLY A 90 -9.86 2.02 7.14
C GLY A 90 -10.19 3.30 6.37
N MET A 91 -10.72 4.28 7.08
CA MET A 91 -11.15 5.55 6.50
C MET A 91 -9.99 6.34 5.91
N SER A 92 -10.13 6.77 4.66
CA SER A 92 -9.21 7.73 4.03
C SER A 92 -9.42 9.11 4.64
N GLN A 93 -8.40 9.68 5.28
CA GLN A 93 -8.47 11.04 5.84
C GLN A 93 -8.74 12.09 4.75
N ASN A 94 -8.05 11.99 3.62
CA ASN A 94 -8.25 12.90 2.50
C ASN A 94 -9.63 12.71 1.85
N GLY A 95 -10.09 11.46 1.74
CA GLY A 95 -11.43 11.17 1.24
C GLY A 95 -12.52 11.71 2.18
N ALA A 96 -12.40 11.48 3.48
CA ALA A 96 -13.34 12.02 4.47
C ALA A 96 -13.36 13.56 4.48
N LYS A 97 -12.19 14.18 4.33
CA LYS A 97 -12.09 15.64 4.20
C LYS A 97 -12.84 16.16 2.98
N ALA A 98 -12.61 15.56 1.80
CA ALA A 98 -13.29 15.95 0.57
C ALA A 98 -14.81 15.78 0.69
N MET A 99 -15.28 14.66 1.25
CA MET A 99 -16.71 14.42 1.50
C MET A 99 -17.32 15.49 2.44
N GLY A 100 -16.58 15.89 3.48
CA GLY A 100 -17.01 16.97 4.38
C GLY A 100 -17.03 18.34 3.70
N GLU A 101 -16.09 18.63 2.81
CA GLU A 101 -16.07 19.85 2.00
C GLU A 101 -17.23 19.88 1.00
N ASP A 102 -17.66 18.73 0.50
CA ASP A 102 -18.87 18.55 -0.33
C ASP A 102 -20.18 18.61 0.48
N GLY A 103 -20.11 18.80 1.80
CA GLY A 103 -21.26 19.01 2.68
C GLY A 103 -21.86 17.73 3.26
N MET A 104 -21.20 16.59 3.17
CA MET A 104 -21.66 15.36 3.81
C MET A 104 -21.50 15.44 5.33
N SER A 105 -22.48 14.92 6.06
CA SER A 105 -22.42 14.82 7.53
C SER A 105 -21.40 13.77 7.99
N PHE A 106 -21.01 13.85 9.24
CA PHE A 106 -20.06 12.86 9.80
C PHE A 106 -20.65 11.45 9.83
N GLU A 107 -21.96 11.32 10.04
CA GLU A 107 -22.69 10.03 9.99
C GLU A 107 -22.65 9.42 8.60
N GLU A 108 -22.84 10.22 7.56
CA GLU A 108 -22.76 9.76 6.17
C GLU A 108 -21.35 9.32 5.82
N ILE A 109 -20.34 10.10 6.21
CA ILE A 109 -18.92 9.76 6.00
C ILE A 109 -18.54 8.48 6.72
N LEU A 110 -18.91 8.33 8.00
CA LEU A 110 -18.61 7.12 8.75
C LEU A 110 -19.33 5.89 8.18
N SER A 111 -20.59 6.03 7.77
CA SER A 111 -21.36 4.95 7.15
C SER A 111 -20.80 4.53 5.80
N PHE A 112 -20.18 5.44 5.05
CA PHE A 112 -19.50 5.14 3.79
C PHE A 112 -18.27 4.22 4.00
N TYR A 113 -17.45 4.52 5.00
CA TYR A 113 -16.22 3.78 5.26
C TYR A 113 -16.41 2.54 6.13
N PHE A 114 -17.36 2.55 7.04
CA PHE A 114 -17.61 1.47 8.00
C PHE A 114 -19.03 0.92 7.78
N ARG A 115 -19.14 0.10 6.74
CA ARG A 115 -20.37 -0.62 6.43
C ARG A 115 -20.66 -1.62 7.55
N ASP A 116 -21.92 -1.87 7.82
CA ASP A 116 -22.38 -2.80 8.86
C ASP A 116 -22.03 -2.39 10.31
N CYS A 117 -21.68 -1.12 10.52
CA CYS A 117 -21.52 -0.54 11.85
C CYS A 117 -22.72 0.34 12.21
N GLN A 118 -23.07 0.37 13.48
CA GLN A 118 -24.07 1.27 14.02
C GLN A 118 -23.37 2.39 14.80
N LEU A 119 -23.84 3.62 14.63
CA LEU A 119 -23.36 4.78 15.39
C LEU A 119 -24.24 4.94 16.63
N ASP A 120 -23.63 4.83 17.81
CA ASP A 120 -24.30 5.04 19.09
C ASP A 120 -23.65 6.20 19.86
N LYS A 121 -24.52 6.99 20.52
CA LYS A 121 -24.06 8.02 21.44
C LYS A 121 -23.82 7.40 22.81
N ILE A 122 -22.62 7.53 23.34
CA ILE A 122 -22.20 6.91 24.62
C ILE A 122 -22.24 7.83 25.83
N TYR A 123 -22.75 9.05 25.70
CA TYR A 123 -22.94 10.05 26.78
C TYR A 123 -24.15 10.94 26.53
#